data_7f9d96bb9a5c46918a2262814a55e5c0
#
_entry.id   7f9d96bb9a5c46918a2262814a55e5c0
#
_cell.length_a   1.000
_cell.length_b   1.000
_cell.length_c   1.000
_cell.angle_alpha   90.00
_cell.angle_beta   90.00
_cell.angle_gamma   90.00
#
_symmetry.space_group_name_H-M   'P 1'
#
loop_
_entity.id
_entity.type
_entity.pdbx_description
1 polymer ?
#
loop_
_entity_poly.entity_id
_entity_poly.type
_entity_poly.pdbx_seq_one_letter_code
_entity_poly.pdbx_strand_id
1 'polypeptide(L)'
;MATLPSRPNLDHLRRQARDLLRAARAGDEAAVARMGTVSGRLTLAAAQLAVAREYGFASWARLAAEVQARTMDLAQQVEAFCEASIRDGTGRAARMLAANPAIAGYNFATAVILGDSSRVRREIEQHPDLVTRSDDRGWTALHAVCASRWHRLDPARADGLLAVARLLLGAGADPRARTGGPGSWTPLRCAVAGAANPPIAQLLLEHGAVPDDHDLYLAGFGDDDHECLRLLLDHAANVPEIARTSLAAPISANDTEGVRLLLAAGADPRRYVGDDGGPVVYEAIGFGCSAELVEELLAHGAEPDAPGPDGRSPYRLALDRGQTDLAALLRRYGAADDATDVDLLLSACLRADQADVQRLVTLHPGLADRLTEAQQAAAITQAAEAGRAAAVGLMLDLGFPVDARREDGRTAPHAAAYAGSANVVTLLIDHGADIEARDLTWDSTPLDWAAVGSGEQPGSNPRAEWPATVRALLEAGASTRGISLSPDDPKLPSADVAVLLWRHGVGPAT
;
A
#
# COMPACT_ATOMS: atom_id res chain seq x y z
N MET A 1 -22.28 -29.71 -2.72
CA MET A 1 -22.23 -28.24 -2.65
C MET A 1 -23.59 -27.71 -3.12
N ALA A 2 -24.22 -26.86 -2.34
CA ALA A 2 -25.43 -26.16 -2.76
C ALA A 2 -25.05 -25.09 -3.79
N THR A 3 -25.87 -24.90 -4.82
CA THR A 3 -25.68 -23.82 -5.78
C THR A 3 -26.50 -22.60 -5.35
N LEU A 4 -25.90 -21.43 -5.39
CA LEU A 4 -26.63 -20.18 -5.15
C LEU A 4 -27.75 -20.03 -6.19
N PRO A 5 -28.97 -19.63 -5.78
CA PRO A 5 -30.04 -19.32 -6.71
C PRO A 5 -29.61 -18.22 -7.70
N SER A 6 -30.31 -18.14 -8.83
CA SER A 6 -30.07 -17.07 -9.85
C SER A 6 -30.31 -15.65 -9.27
N ARG A 7 -31.17 -15.51 -8.29
CA ARG A 7 -31.42 -14.29 -7.51
C ARG A 7 -31.31 -14.60 -6.03
N PRO A 8 -30.11 -14.64 -5.46
CA PRO A 8 -29.91 -14.92 -4.06
C PRO A 8 -30.35 -13.71 -3.22
N ASN A 9 -30.81 -13.99 -1.98
CA ASN A 9 -31.21 -12.94 -1.05
C ASN A 9 -30.35 -13.03 0.20
N LEU A 10 -29.61 -11.97 0.50
CA LEU A 10 -28.67 -11.92 1.63
C LEU A 10 -29.41 -12.06 2.96
N ASP A 11 -30.63 -11.49 3.10
CA ASP A 11 -31.41 -11.63 4.34
C ASP A 11 -31.94 -13.04 4.54
N HIS A 12 -32.19 -13.78 3.45
CA HIS A 12 -32.51 -15.19 3.53
C HIS A 12 -31.31 -15.99 4.04
N LEU A 13 -30.12 -15.73 3.52
CA LEU A 13 -28.88 -16.38 3.97
C LEU A 13 -28.52 -16.01 5.42
N ARG A 14 -28.75 -14.75 5.82
CA ARG A 14 -28.61 -14.31 7.22
C ARG A 14 -29.60 -15.03 8.13
N ARG A 15 -30.85 -15.28 7.68
CA ARG A 15 -31.80 -16.07 8.41
C ARG A 15 -31.37 -17.53 8.53
N GLN A 16 -30.93 -18.15 7.42
CA GLN A 16 -30.40 -19.52 7.45
C GLN A 16 -29.28 -19.69 8.48
N ALA A 17 -28.30 -18.72 8.52
CA ALA A 17 -27.23 -18.76 9.51
C ALA A 17 -27.75 -18.64 10.96
N ARG A 18 -28.72 -17.76 11.21
CA ARG A 18 -29.35 -17.61 12.54
C ARG A 18 -30.12 -18.84 12.94
N ASP A 19 -30.85 -19.45 12.02
CA ASP A 19 -31.64 -20.67 12.28
C ASP A 19 -30.72 -21.86 12.51
N LEU A 20 -29.63 -22.00 11.76
CA LEU A 20 -28.60 -23.01 11.99
C LEU A 20 -27.98 -22.88 13.40
N LEU A 21 -27.63 -21.65 13.80
CA LEU A 21 -27.11 -21.39 15.14
C LEU A 21 -28.13 -21.73 16.23
N ARG A 22 -29.39 -21.35 16.03
CA ARG A 22 -30.46 -21.63 16.99
C ARG A 22 -30.68 -23.14 17.16
N ALA A 23 -30.75 -23.90 16.07
CA ALA A 23 -30.89 -25.36 16.09
C ALA A 23 -29.68 -26.02 16.77
N ALA A 24 -28.46 -25.61 16.46
CA ALA A 24 -27.24 -26.13 17.09
C ALA A 24 -27.21 -25.86 18.61
N ARG A 25 -27.63 -24.66 19.05
CA ARG A 25 -27.75 -24.33 20.49
C ARG A 25 -28.85 -25.09 21.20
N ALA A 26 -29.89 -25.54 20.47
CA ALA A 26 -30.94 -26.38 20.98
C ALA A 26 -30.57 -27.88 21.04
N GLY A 27 -29.35 -28.24 20.61
CA GLY A 27 -28.86 -29.62 20.66
C GLY A 27 -29.20 -30.47 19.43
N ASP A 28 -29.61 -29.84 18.31
CA ASP A 28 -29.81 -30.56 17.05
C ASP A 28 -28.49 -31.10 16.53
N GLU A 29 -28.33 -32.42 16.51
CA GLU A 29 -27.09 -33.09 16.12
C GLU A 29 -26.64 -32.75 14.69
N ALA A 30 -27.59 -32.60 13.76
CA ALA A 30 -27.28 -32.25 12.36
C ALA A 30 -26.76 -30.82 12.25
N ALA A 31 -27.36 -29.87 12.97
CA ALA A 31 -26.92 -28.49 13.02
C ALA A 31 -25.56 -28.38 13.72
N VAL A 32 -25.32 -29.10 14.80
CA VAL A 32 -24.01 -29.15 15.49
C VAL A 32 -22.94 -29.73 14.55
N ALA A 33 -23.25 -30.84 13.84
CA ALA A 33 -22.30 -31.41 12.88
C ALA A 33 -21.97 -30.46 11.74
N ARG A 34 -22.95 -29.75 11.17
CA ARG A 34 -22.75 -28.75 10.12
C ARG A 34 -21.84 -27.60 10.58
N MET A 35 -22.06 -27.06 11.77
CA MET A 35 -21.21 -26.03 12.35
C MET A 35 -19.84 -26.60 12.73
N GLY A 36 -19.75 -27.83 13.19
CA GLY A 36 -18.50 -28.51 13.53
C GLY A 36 -17.51 -28.66 12.37
N THR A 37 -17.99 -28.64 11.12
CA THR A 37 -17.10 -28.64 9.94
C THR A 37 -16.25 -27.39 9.80
N VAL A 38 -16.64 -26.30 10.43
CA VAL A 38 -15.97 -25.00 10.35
C VAL A 38 -15.52 -24.48 11.71
N SER A 39 -16.18 -24.91 12.81
CA SER A 39 -15.88 -24.43 14.16
C SER A 39 -16.45 -25.35 15.24
N GLY A 40 -15.67 -25.55 16.32
CA GLY A 40 -16.18 -26.18 17.55
C GLY A 40 -17.06 -25.27 18.43
N ARG A 41 -17.30 -24.01 18.05
CA ARG A 41 -18.10 -23.06 18.83
C ARG A 41 -19.39 -22.69 18.10
N LEU A 42 -20.49 -22.58 18.87
CA LEU A 42 -21.81 -22.22 18.36
C LEU A 42 -22.00 -20.68 18.34
N THR A 43 -21.39 -20.03 17.35
CA THR A 43 -21.45 -18.58 17.12
C THR A 43 -22.12 -18.24 15.80
N LEU A 44 -22.61 -16.99 15.66
CA LEU A 44 -23.25 -16.56 14.41
C LEU A 44 -22.23 -16.56 13.24
N ALA A 45 -20.99 -16.16 13.48
CA ALA A 45 -19.95 -16.19 12.45
C ALA A 45 -19.61 -17.62 12.00
N ALA A 46 -19.59 -18.58 12.93
CA ALA A 46 -19.43 -19.99 12.57
C ALA A 46 -20.60 -20.50 11.72
N ALA A 47 -21.83 -20.11 12.06
CA ALA A 47 -23.01 -20.45 11.27
C ALA A 47 -22.97 -19.77 9.89
N GLN A 48 -22.57 -18.51 9.82
CA GLN A 48 -22.37 -17.78 8.55
C GLN A 48 -21.28 -18.44 7.70
N LEU A 49 -20.13 -18.81 8.30
CA LEU A 49 -19.07 -19.51 7.61
C LEU A 49 -19.52 -20.89 7.12
N ALA A 50 -20.28 -21.65 7.93
CA ALA A 50 -20.83 -22.92 7.52
C ALA A 50 -21.75 -22.77 6.31
N VAL A 51 -22.67 -21.80 6.34
CA VAL A 51 -23.53 -21.48 5.19
C VAL A 51 -22.69 -21.06 3.98
N ALA A 52 -21.68 -20.20 4.16
CA ALA A 52 -20.81 -19.76 3.04
C ALA A 52 -20.09 -20.97 2.40
N ARG A 53 -19.54 -21.88 3.20
CA ARG A 53 -18.85 -23.09 2.73
C ARG A 53 -19.77 -24.06 2.00
N GLU A 54 -21.02 -24.18 2.41
CA GLU A 54 -22.04 -25.00 1.73
C GLU A 54 -22.29 -24.50 0.29
N TYR A 55 -22.24 -23.19 0.08
CA TYR A 55 -22.34 -22.57 -1.24
C TYR A 55 -20.98 -22.46 -1.97
N GLY A 56 -19.88 -23.00 -1.41
CA GLY A 56 -18.57 -23.04 -2.05
C GLY A 56 -17.70 -21.79 -1.84
N PHE A 57 -18.08 -20.91 -0.91
CA PHE A 57 -17.32 -19.68 -0.64
C PHE A 57 -16.39 -19.84 0.57
N ALA A 58 -15.19 -19.27 0.46
CA ALA A 58 -14.18 -19.33 1.51
C ALA A 58 -14.57 -18.55 2.78
N SER A 59 -15.42 -17.51 2.65
CA SER A 59 -15.90 -16.69 3.76
C SER A 59 -17.31 -16.15 3.51
N TRP A 60 -17.98 -15.72 4.60
CA TRP A 60 -19.25 -15.02 4.53
C TRP A 60 -19.18 -13.72 3.73
N ALA A 61 -18.09 -12.95 3.87
CA ALA A 61 -17.88 -11.71 3.13
C ALA A 61 -17.85 -11.96 1.61
N ARG A 62 -17.17 -13.04 1.16
CA ARG A 62 -17.16 -13.42 -0.26
C ARG A 62 -18.55 -13.86 -0.75
N LEU A 63 -19.29 -14.61 0.07
CA LEU A 63 -20.68 -14.99 -0.24
C LEU A 63 -21.56 -13.74 -0.33
N ALA A 64 -21.46 -12.83 0.64
CA ALA A 64 -22.24 -11.59 0.68
C ALA A 64 -21.95 -10.70 -0.54
N ALA A 65 -20.68 -10.53 -0.89
CA ALA A 65 -20.25 -9.76 -2.07
C ALA A 65 -20.80 -10.37 -3.38
N GLU A 66 -20.78 -11.72 -3.50
CA GLU A 66 -21.36 -12.41 -4.66
C GLU A 66 -22.88 -12.25 -4.73
N VAL A 67 -23.57 -12.34 -3.59
CA VAL A 67 -25.02 -12.09 -3.51
C VAL A 67 -25.34 -10.67 -3.90
N GLN A 68 -24.59 -9.70 -3.40
CA GLN A 68 -24.76 -8.29 -3.72
C GLN A 68 -24.52 -8.01 -5.22
N ALA A 69 -23.47 -8.62 -5.79
CA ALA A 69 -23.20 -8.52 -7.21
C ALA A 69 -24.34 -9.09 -8.09
N ARG A 70 -24.97 -10.21 -7.66
CA ARG A 70 -26.11 -10.82 -8.37
C ARG A 70 -27.45 -10.13 -8.13
N THR A 71 -27.55 -9.26 -7.12
CA THR A 71 -28.79 -8.51 -6.81
C THR A 71 -28.79 -7.09 -7.37
N MET A 72 -27.63 -6.59 -7.80
CA MET A 72 -27.54 -5.31 -8.52
C MET A 72 -28.38 -5.38 -9.79
N ASP A 73 -29.17 -4.36 -10.04
CA ASP A 73 -29.77 -4.18 -11.34
C ASP A 73 -28.71 -3.86 -12.40
N LEU A 74 -29.08 -3.92 -13.67
CA LEU A 74 -28.09 -3.72 -14.74
C LEU A 74 -27.45 -2.34 -14.70
N ALA A 75 -28.17 -1.29 -14.30
CA ALA A 75 -27.64 0.06 -14.18
C ALA A 75 -26.57 0.15 -13.08
N GLN A 76 -26.83 -0.41 -11.91
CA GLN A 76 -25.89 -0.49 -10.80
C GLN A 76 -24.65 -1.34 -11.16
N GLN A 77 -24.84 -2.45 -11.88
CA GLN A 77 -23.72 -3.26 -12.39
C GLN A 77 -22.85 -2.47 -13.36
N VAL A 78 -23.44 -1.66 -14.24
CA VAL A 78 -22.72 -0.82 -15.19
C VAL A 78 -21.92 0.26 -14.46
N GLU A 79 -22.50 0.92 -13.47
CA GLU A 79 -21.79 1.93 -12.66
C GLU A 79 -20.58 1.31 -11.95
N ALA A 80 -20.76 0.19 -11.25
CA ALA A 80 -19.69 -0.53 -10.59
C ALA A 80 -18.63 -1.06 -11.58
N PHE A 81 -19.04 -1.46 -12.78
CA PHE A 81 -18.15 -1.88 -13.86
C PHE A 81 -17.31 -0.70 -14.37
N CYS A 82 -17.91 0.44 -14.63
CA CYS A 82 -17.19 1.64 -15.08
C CYS A 82 -16.15 2.08 -14.05
N GLU A 83 -16.51 2.08 -12.76
CA GLU A 83 -15.58 2.38 -11.68
C GLU A 83 -14.44 1.37 -11.60
N ALA A 84 -14.74 0.08 -11.66
CA ALA A 84 -13.71 -0.98 -11.63
C ALA A 84 -12.80 -0.95 -12.87
N SER A 85 -13.31 -0.52 -14.03
CA SER A 85 -12.53 -0.37 -15.27
C SER A 85 -11.46 0.71 -15.20
N ILE A 86 -11.64 1.69 -14.30
CA ILE A 86 -10.75 2.85 -14.13
C ILE A 86 -9.82 2.67 -12.93
N ARG A 87 -10.33 2.14 -11.81
CA ARG A 87 -9.62 2.15 -10.52
C ARG A 87 -9.06 0.81 -10.09
N ASP A 88 -9.60 -0.31 -10.59
CA ASP A 88 -9.29 -1.63 -10.04
C ASP A 88 -8.27 -2.39 -10.89
N GLY A 89 -7.09 -2.62 -10.31
CA GLY A 89 -6.05 -3.49 -10.89
C GLY A 89 -6.29 -5.00 -10.69
N THR A 90 -7.36 -5.41 -9.94
CA THR A 90 -7.59 -6.82 -9.55
C THR A 90 -8.32 -7.66 -10.60
N GLY A 91 -8.68 -7.08 -11.74
CA GLY A 91 -9.46 -7.73 -12.79
C GLY A 91 -10.95 -7.89 -12.47
N ARG A 92 -11.49 -7.14 -11.51
CA ARG A 92 -12.92 -7.14 -11.14
C ARG A 92 -13.80 -6.79 -12.35
N ALA A 93 -13.42 -5.76 -13.13
CA ALA A 93 -14.15 -5.35 -14.33
C ALA A 93 -14.27 -6.49 -15.34
N ALA A 94 -13.18 -7.24 -15.59
CA ALA A 94 -13.19 -8.38 -16.50
C ALA A 94 -14.12 -9.50 -16.00
N ARG A 95 -14.10 -9.80 -14.70
CA ARG A 95 -15.01 -10.79 -14.10
C ARG A 95 -16.49 -10.35 -14.20
N MET A 96 -16.79 -9.07 -13.99
CA MET A 96 -18.15 -8.54 -14.12
C MET A 96 -18.65 -8.64 -15.55
N LEU A 97 -17.82 -8.29 -16.53
CA LEU A 97 -18.17 -8.39 -17.95
C LEU A 97 -18.37 -9.85 -18.39
N ALA A 98 -17.53 -10.77 -17.93
CA ALA A 98 -17.67 -12.20 -18.19
C ALA A 98 -18.95 -12.79 -17.58
N ALA A 99 -19.31 -12.35 -16.36
CA ALA A 99 -20.53 -12.79 -15.68
C ALA A 99 -21.82 -12.22 -16.31
N ASN A 100 -21.76 -11.00 -16.84
CA ASN A 100 -22.89 -10.35 -17.50
C ASN A 100 -22.46 -9.56 -18.76
N PRO A 101 -22.42 -10.21 -19.93
CA PRO A 101 -22.05 -9.56 -21.19
C PRO A 101 -22.98 -8.40 -21.61
N ALA A 102 -24.21 -8.30 -21.06
CA ALA A 102 -25.13 -7.22 -21.36
C ALA A 102 -24.60 -5.83 -20.92
N ILE A 103 -23.64 -5.81 -19.98
CA ILE A 103 -22.95 -4.60 -19.54
C ILE A 103 -22.32 -3.87 -20.74
N ALA A 104 -21.66 -4.58 -21.65
CA ALA A 104 -21.00 -3.98 -22.81
C ALA A 104 -21.95 -3.19 -23.70
N GLY A 105 -23.20 -3.67 -23.84
CA GLY A 105 -24.21 -3.07 -24.69
C GLY A 105 -25.05 -1.97 -24.04
N TYR A 106 -24.84 -1.63 -22.77
CA TYR A 106 -25.81 -0.86 -22.00
C TYR A 106 -25.91 0.61 -22.41
N ASN A 107 -24.81 1.36 -22.45
CA ASN A 107 -24.81 2.79 -22.74
C ASN A 107 -23.53 3.25 -23.45
N PHE A 108 -23.48 4.56 -23.80
CA PHE A 108 -22.32 5.18 -24.42
C PHE A 108 -21.03 5.05 -23.58
N ALA A 109 -21.11 5.22 -22.27
CA ALA A 109 -19.95 5.14 -21.40
C ALA A 109 -19.30 3.73 -21.44
N THR A 110 -20.09 2.66 -21.49
CA THR A 110 -19.55 1.30 -21.63
C THR A 110 -18.87 1.08 -22.97
N ALA A 111 -19.40 1.66 -24.07
CA ALA A 111 -18.75 1.58 -25.38
C ALA A 111 -17.40 2.32 -25.38
N VAL A 112 -17.34 3.50 -24.76
CA VAL A 112 -16.10 4.30 -24.62
C VAL A 112 -15.06 3.55 -23.81
N ILE A 113 -15.40 3.07 -22.62
CA ILE A 113 -14.48 2.38 -21.71
C ILE A 113 -13.96 1.07 -22.28
N LEU A 114 -14.78 0.36 -23.07
CA LEU A 114 -14.40 -0.91 -23.70
C LEU A 114 -13.72 -0.74 -25.08
N GLY A 115 -13.61 0.47 -25.60
CA GLY A 115 -12.98 0.72 -26.90
C GLY A 115 -13.82 0.30 -28.11
N ASP A 116 -15.17 0.26 -28.00
CA ASP A 116 -16.05 -0.03 -29.16
C ASP A 116 -16.15 1.20 -30.06
N SER A 117 -15.14 1.39 -30.89
CA SER A 117 -15.02 2.55 -31.78
C SER A 117 -16.16 2.61 -32.82
N SER A 118 -16.68 1.47 -33.26
CA SER A 118 -17.77 1.40 -34.23
C SER A 118 -19.08 1.94 -33.62
N ARG A 119 -19.34 1.55 -32.39
CA ARG A 119 -20.54 2.04 -31.68
C ARG A 119 -20.38 3.51 -31.28
N VAL A 120 -19.23 3.91 -30.73
CA VAL A 120 -18.95 5.30 -30.37
C VAL A 120 -19.11 6.22 -31.56
N ARG A 121 -18.64 5.86 -32.76
CA ARG A 121 -18.81 6.63 -33.98
C ARG A 121 -20.30 6.84 -34.30
N ARG A 122 -21.09 5.77 -34.32
CA ARG A 122 -22.53 5.87 -34.62
C ARG A 122 -23.29 6.75 -33.62
N GLU A 123 -22.96 6.62 -32.33
CA GLU A 123 -23.64 7.38 -31.28
C GLU A 123 -23.27 8.88 -31.35
N ILE A 124 -22.00 9.22 -31.64
CA ILE A 124 -21.57 10.62 -31.84
C ILE A 124 -22.21 11.24 -33.09
N GLU A 125 -22.35 10.49 -34.18
CA GLU A 125 -23.02 10.96 -35.39
C GLU A 125 -24.50 11.30 -35.14
N GLN A 126 -25.15 10.55 -34.25
CA GLN A 126 -26.56 10.80 -33.87
C GLN A 126 -26.70 11.85 -32.78
N HIS A 127 -25.77 11.93 -31.87
CA HIS A 127 -25.76 12.76 -30.68
C HIS A 127 -24.39 13.43 -30.47
N PRO A 128 -24.07 14.49 -31.27
CA PRO A 128 -22.75 15.15 -31.17
C PRO A 128 -22.42 15.73 -29.78
N ASP A 129 -23.45 16.07 -29.00
CA ASP A 129 -23.32 16.58 -27.63
C ASP A 129 -22.64 15.59 -26.67
N LEU A 130 -22.62 14.28 -26.98
CA LEU A 130 -21.92 13.23 -26.20
C LEU A 130 -20.42 13.46 -26.09
N VAL A 131 -19.81 14.17 -27.05
CA VAL A 131 -18.41 14.47 -27.11
C VAL A 131 -17.97 15.40 -25.96
N THR A 132 -18.79 16.41 -25.68
CA THR A 132 -18.48 17.46 -24.69
C THR A 132 -19.26 17.34 -23.38
N ARG A 133 -20.27 16.46 -23.35
CA ARG A 133 -21.09 16.23 -22.16
C ARG A 133 -20.20 15.65 -21.04
N SER A 134 -20.33 16.25 -19.86
CA SER A 134 -19.69 15.74 -18.63
C SER A 134 -20.71 15.07 -17.71
N ASP A 135 -20.22 14.14 -16.90
CA ASP A 135 -20.97 13.59 -15.76
C ASP A 135 -20.96 14.58 -14.56
N ASP A 136 -21.60 14.20 -13.45
CA ASP A 136 -21.68 15.01 -12.23
C ASP A 136 -20.31 15.31 -11.58
N ARG A 137 -19.27 14.56 -11.96
CA ARG A 137 -17.88 14.77 -11.52
C ARG A 137 -17.08 15.65 -12.49
N GLY A 138 -17.67 16.07 -13.58
CA GLY A 138 -17.03 16.82 -14.66
C GLY A 138 -16.24 15.94 -15.63
N TRP A 139 -16.40 14.61 -15.60
CA TRP A 139 -15.74 13.70 -16.52
C TRP A 139 -16.44 13.68 -17.89
N THR A 140 -15.67 13.89 -18.95
CA THR A 140 -16.16 13.72 -20.33
C THR A 140 -15.82 12.30 -20.83
N ALA A 141 -16.34 11.94 -22.00
CA ALA A 141 -16.00 10.69 -22.68
C ALA A 141 -14.49 10.55 -22.90
N LEU A 142 -13.79 11.66 -23.17
CA LEU A 142 -12.33 11.66 -23.34
C LEU A 142 -11.60 11.28 -22.03
N HIS A 143 -12.02 11.79 -20.88
CA HIS A 143 -11.49 11.35 -19.58
C HIS A 143 -11.69 9.85 -19.37
N ALA A 144 -12.88 9.34 -19.69
CA ALA A 144 -13.24 7.95 -19.47
C ALA A 144 -12.40 6.97 -20.30
N VAL A 145 -12.14 7.25 -21.59
CA VAL A 145 -11.30 6.40 -22.42
C VAL A 145 -9.84 6.49 -22.01
N CYS A 146 -9.35 7.67 -21.62
CA CYS A 146 -7.98 7.88 -21.14
C CYS A 146 -7.71 7.17 -19.82
N ALA A 147 -8.70 7.07 -18.93
CA ALA A 147 -8.58 6.38 -17.65
C ALA A 147 -8.81 4.85 -17.75
N SER A 148 -9.27 4.36 -18.90
CA SER A 148 -9.61 2.94 -19.06
C SER A 148 -8.37 2.04 -19.00
N ARG A 149 -8.42 1.03 -18.10
CA ARG A 149 -7.36 0.03 -17.95
C ARG A 149 -7.55 -1.21 -18.85
N TRP A 150 -8.52 -1.17 -19.76
CA TRP A 150 -8.85 -2.34 -20.58
C TRP A 150 -7.73 -2.76 -21.54
N HIS A 151 -6.82 -1.88 -21.93
CA HIS A 151 -5.61 -2.27 -22.68
C HIS A 151 -4.71 -3.25 -21.90
N ARG A 152 -4.73 -3.23 -20.56
CA ARG A 152 -4.00 -4.15 -19.67
C ARG A 152 -4.83 -5.40 -19.32
N LEU A 153 -6.15 -5.24 -19.14
CA LEU A 153 -7.07 -6.33 -18.80
C LEU A 153 -7.36 -7.26 -19.99
N ASP A 154 -7.39 -6.71 -21.19
CA ASP A 154 -7.62 -7.39 -22.46
C ASP A 154 -6.85 -6.65 -23.56
N PRO A 155 -5.61 -7.06 -23.89
CA PRO A 155 -4.76 -6.37 -24.87
C PRO A 155 -5.40 -6.20 -26.26
N ALA A 156 -6.36 -7.07 -26.62
CA ALA A 156 -7.10 -6.95 -27.90
C ALA A 156 -7.94 -5.66 -27.99
N ARG A 157 -8.18 -4.97 -26.88
CA ARG A 157 -8.92 -3.71 -26.82
C ARG A 157 -8.05 -2.47 -26.96
N ALA A 158 -6.74 -2.58 -26.92
CA ALA A 158 -5.82 -1.44 -26.97
C ALA A 158 -6.05 -0.57 -28.22
N ASP A 159 -6.13 -1.19 -29.40
CA ASP A 159 -6.38 -0.47 -30.67
C ASP A 159 -7.77 0.20 -30.68
N GLY A 160 -8.75 -0.46 -30.08
CA GLY A 160 -10.12 0.07 -29.97
C GLY A 160 -10.18 1.31 -29.08
N LEU A 161 -9.50 1.30 -27.93
CA LEU A 161 -9.39 2.44 -27.02
C LEU A 161 -8.69 3.62 -27.69
N LEU A 162 -7.57 3.38 -28.39
CA LEU A 162 -6.87 4.41 -29.14
C LEU A 162 -7.74 4.97 -30.27
N ALA A 163 -8.50 4.13 -30.98
CA ALA A 163 -9.44 4.56 -32.02
C ALA A 163 -10.56 5.41 -31.44
N VAL A 164 -11.11 5.08 -30.26
CA VAL A 164 -12.12 5.90 -29.57
C VAL A 164 -11.54 7.26 -29.18
N ALA A 165 -10.34 7.32 -28.63
CA ALA A 165 -9.69 8.58 -28.27
C ALA A 165 -9.51 9.48 -29.51
N ARG A 166 -9.05 8.92 -30.65
CA ARG A 166 -8.95 9.64 -31.94
C ARG A 166 -10.30 10.14 -32.44
N LEU A 167 -11.35 9.34 -32.33
CA LEU A 167 -12.69 9.75 -32.73
C LEU A 167 -13.21 10.92 -31.91
N LEU A 168 -13.03 10.88 -30.60
CA LEU A 168 -13.46 11.94 -29.69
C LEU A 168 -12.71 13.24 -29.96
N LEU A 169 -11.38 13.17 -30.10
CA LEU A 169 -10.55 14.34 -30.42
C LEU A 169 -10.91 14.92 -31.81
N GLY A 170 -11.08 14.07 -32.82
CA GLY A 170 -11.51 14.48 -34.16
C GLY A 170 -12.94 15.08 -34.20
N ALA A 171 -13.78 14.72 -33.24
CA ALA A 171 -15.12 15.28 -33.08
C ALA A 171 -15.15 16.57 -32.20
N GLY A 172 -13.98 17.05 -31.75
CA GLY A 172 -13.84 18.30 -31.01
C GLY A 172 -13.83 18.17 -29.50
N ALA A 173 -13.53 16.98 -28.96
CA ALA A 173 -13.24 16.85 -27.51
C ALA A 173 -12.00 17.68 -27.15
N ASP A 174 -12.06 18.41 -26.04
CA ASP A 174 -10.96 19.23 -25.57
C ASP A 174 -9.90 18.36 -24.83
N PRO A 175 -8.65 18.22 -25.36
CA PRO A 175 -7.58 17.48 -24.70
C PRO A 175 -7.10 18.12 -23.39
N ARG A 176 -7.47 19.39 -23.14
CA ARG A 176 -7.15 20.16 -21.94
C ARG A 176 -8.33 20.26 -20.97
N ALA A 177 -9.43 19.59 -21.25
CA ALA A 177 -10.61 19.61 -20.38
C ALA A 177 -10.21 19.26 -18.93
N ARG A 178 -10.78 20.00 -17.97
CA ARG A 178 -10.51 19.79 -16.55
C ARG A 178 -11.78 19.40 -15.80
N THR A 179 -11.68 18.44 -14.91
CA THR A 179 -12.75 18.15 -13.96
C THR A 179 -12.87 19.26 -12.92
N GLY A 180 -14.04 19.42 -12.30
CA GLY A 180 -14.23 20.41 -11.23
C GLY A 180 -13.58 19.96 -9.90
N GLY A 181 -13.22 20.94 -9.05
CA GLY A 181 -12.79 20.73 -7.68
C GLY A 181 -11.28 20.59 -7.46
N PRO A 182 -10.86 20.41 -6.17
CA PRO A 182 -9.46 20.20 -5.80
C PRO A 182 -8.91 18.93 -6.45
N GLY A 183 -7.70 19.00 -7.01
CA GLY A 183 -7.10 17.86 -7.71
C GLY A 183 -7.71 17.61 -9.09
N SER A 184 -8.08 18.68 -9.81
CA SER A 184 -8.63 18.64 -11.17
C SER A 184 -7.88 17.68 -12.09
N TRP A 185 -8.59 16.71 -12.68
CA TRP A 185 -8.05 15.74 -13.62
C TRP A 185 -8.17 16.25 -15.07
N THR A 186 -7.12 16.00 -15.84
CA THR A 186 -7.13 16.19 -17.31
C THR A 186 -7.15 14.82 -17.99
N PRO A 187 -7.54 14.74 -19.29
CA PRO A 187 -7.39 13.50 -20.05
C PRO A 187 -5.96 12.95 -20.05
N LEU A 188 -4.95 13.85 -20.13
CA LEU A 188 -3.55 13.46 -20.07
C LEU A 188 -3.21 12.81 -18.71
N ARG A 189 -3.63 13.42 -17.61
CA ARG A 189 -3.45 12.88 -16.26
C ARG A 189 -4.12 11.51 -16.10
N CYS A 190 -5.31 11.34 -16.66
CA CYS A 190 -5.98 10.04 -16.66
C CYS A 190 -5.16 8.97 -17.40
N ALA A 191 -4.54 9.32 -18.54
CA ALA A 191 -3.75 8.40 -19.33
C ALA A 191 -2.44 8.00 -18.67
N VAL A 192 -1.75 8.94 -18.00
CA VAL A 192 -0.42 8.68 -17.41
C VAL A 192 -0.49 8.12 -15.99
N ALA A 193 -1.39 8.62 -15.16
CA ALA A 193 -1.47 8.24 -13.74
C ALA A 193 -2.27 6.96 -13.47
N GLY A 194 -3.44 6.85 -14.08
CA GLY A 194 -4.38 5.77 -13.79
C GLY A 194 -4.21 4.56 -14.69
N ALA A 195 -4.19 4.81 -15.99
CA ALA A 195 -4.14 3.78 -16.99
C ALA A 195 -2.71 3.36 -17.34
N ALA A 196 -1.74 4.29 -17.29
CA ALA A 196 -0.40 4.16 -17.84
C ALA A 196 -0.50 3.63 -19.30
N ASN A 197 -1.06 4.47 -20.17
CA ASN A 197 -1.35 4.17 -21.58
C ASN A 197 -0.56 5.12 -22.49
N PRO A 198 0.71 4.81 -22.81
CA PRO A 198 1.57 5.68 -23.60
C PRO A 198 0.99 6.05 -24.96
N PRO A 199 0.37 5.14 -25.75
CA PRO A 199 -0.24 5.51 -27.04
C PRO A 199 -1.34 6.57 -26.94
N ILE A 200 -2.16 6.54 -25.89
CA ILE A 200 -3.18 7.57 -25.66
C ILE A 200 -2.54 8.87 -25.16
N ALA A 201 -1.56 8.79 -24.26
CA ALA A 201 -0.81 9.95 -23.78
C ALA A 201 -0.14 10.69 -24.94
N GLN A 202 0.54 9.98 -25.85
CA GLN A 202 1.14 10.53 -27.04
C GLN A 202 0.10 11.24 -27.92
N LEU A 203 -1.02 10.58 -28.19
CA LEU A 203 -2.11 11.16 -28.98
C LEU A 203 -2.63 12.49 -28.40
N LEU A 204 -2.77 12.55 -27.08
CA LEU A 204 -3.21 13.77 -26.38
C LEU A 204 -2.20 14.90 -26.50
N LEU A 205 -0.90 14.60 -26.36
CA LEU A 205 0.19 15.56 -26.52
C LEU A 205 0.23 16.12 -27.96
N GLU A 206 0.09 15.25 -28.97
CA GLU A 206 -0.01 15.65 -30.39
C GLU A 206 -1.22 16.56 -30.65
N HIS A 207 -2.30 16.44 -29.88
CA HIS A 207 -3.50 17.31 -29.97
C HIS A 207 -3.42 18.51 -29.02
N GLY A 208 -2.26 18.79 -28.42
CA GLY A 208 -2.00 20.01 -27.67
C GLY A 208 -2.33 19.93 -26.18
N ALA A 209 -2.45 18.74 -25.59
CA ALA A 209 -2.38 18.60 -24.13
C ALA A 209 -1.02 19.11 -23.66
N VAL A 210 -0.97 19.75 -22.50
CA VAL A 210 0.25 20.34 -21.92
C VAL A 210 0.52 19.64 -20.60
N PRO A 211 1.69 18.95 -20.45
CA PRO A 211 2.08 18.37 -19.20
C PRO A 211 2.32 19.42 -18.12
N ASP A 212 1.98 19.08 -16.88
CA ASP A 212 2.35 19.87 -15.69
C ASP A 212 3.19 19.01 -14.71
N ASP A 213 3.66 19.62 -13.61
CA ASP A 213 4.49 18.96 -12.60
C ASP A 213 3.78 17.78 -11.93
N HIS A 214 2.45 17.88 -11.75
CA HIS A 214 1.66 16.81 -11.18
C HIS A 214 1.50 15.62 -12.14
N ASP A 215 1.48 15.86 -13.45
CA ASP A 215 1.48 14.79 -14.46
C ASP A 215 2.80 14.01 -14.42
N LEU A 216 3.95 14.71 -14.30
CA LEU A 216 5.27 14.09 -14.14
C LEU A 216 5.38 13.32 -12.82
N TYR A 217 4.90 13.91 -11.73
CA TYR A 217 4.85 13.26 -10.43
C TYR A 217 4.07 11.94 -10.48
N LEU A 218 2.88 11.95 -11.06
CA LEU A 218 2.04 10.77 -11.15
C LEU A 218 2.58 9.72 -12.14
N ALA A 219 3.24 10.14 -13.22
CA ALA A 219 3.89 9.23 -14.16
C ALA A 219 5.06 8.48 -13.50
N GLY A 220 5.70 9.04 -12.47
CA GLY A 220 6.73 8.38 -11.67
C GLY A 220 6.23 7.17 -10.87
N PHE A 221 4.91 6.99 -10.72
CA PHE A 221 4.31 5.80 -10.10
C PHE A 221 3.65 4.85 -11.13
N GLY A 222 3.72 5.18 -12.42
CA GLY A 222 2.77 4.65 -13.40
C GLY A 222 3.08 3.29 -14.00
N ASP A 223 4.28 3.06 -14.47
CA ASP A 223 4.67 1.85 -15.18
C ASP A 223 6.15 1.51 -14.98
N ASP A 224 6.46 0.21 -15.02
CA ASP A 224 7.84 -0.29 -14.85
C ASP A 224 8.78 0.13 -15.99
N ASP A 225 8.22 0.50 -17.16
CA ASP A 225 8.98 0.84 -18.37
C ASP A 225 9.23 2.36 -18.52
N HIS A 226 8.62 3.20 -17.70
CA HIS A 226 8.71 4.67 -17.72
C HIS A 226 8.35 5.32 -19.07
N GLU A 227 7.57 4.64 -19.90
CA GLU A 227 7.22 5.18 -21.24
C GLU A 227 6.41 6.49 -21.14
N CYS A 228 5.43 6.53 -20.21
CA CYS A 228 4.66 7.76 -19.98
C CYS A 228 5.54 8.90 -19.49
N LEU A 229 6.48 8.63 -18.58
CA LEU A 229 7.42 9.64 -18.07
C LEU A 229 8.29 10.19 -19.20
N ARG A 230 8.88 9.32 -20.03
CA ARG A 230 9.70 9.74 -21.20
C ARG A 230 8.90 10.61 -22.15
N LEU A 231 7.68 10.19 -22.49
CA LEU A 231 6.81 10.99 -23.37
C LEU A 231 6.50 12.38 -22.80
N LEU A 232 6.22 12.48 -21.51
CA LEU A 232 5.96 13.76 -20.88
C LEU A 232 7.21 14.67 -20.93
N LEU A 233 8.39 14.12 -20.61
CA LEU A 233 9.65 14.85 -20.63
C LEU A 233 10.01 15.37 -22.04
N ASP A 234 9.76 14.56 -23.08
CA ASP A 234 10.01 14.95 -24.48
C ASP A 234 9.09 16.09 -24.96
N HIS A 235 7.91 16.25 -24.36
CA HIS A 235 6.89 17.24 -24.75
C HIS A 235 6.78 18.43 -23.80
N ALA A 236 7.47 18.41 -22.67
CA ALA A 236 7.42 19.47 -21.68
C ALA A 236 8.28 20.67 -22.14
N ALA A 237 7.67 21.85 -22.25
CA ALA A 237 8.35 23.06 -22.71
C ALA A 237 9.39 23.62 -21.73
N ASN A 238 9.25 23.32 -20.42
CA ASN A 238 10.13 23.82 -19.36
C ASN A 238 10.28 22.79 -18.23
N VAL A 239 10.98 21.69 -18.54
CA VAL A 239 11.16 20.56 -17.62
C VAL A 239 11.75 20.98 -16.27
N PRO A 240 12.80 21.85 -16.17
CA PRO A 240 13.35 22.23 -14.87
C PRO A 240 12.36 22.91 -13.93
N GLU A 241 11.39 23.64 -14.47
CA GLU A 241 10.35 24.30 -13.68
C GLU A 241 9.29 23.31 -13.22
N ILE A 242 8.80 22.47 -14.15
CA ILE A 242 7.72 21.50 -13.87
C ILE A 242 8.19 20.24 -13.18
N ALA A 243 9.49 19.88 -13.26
CA ALA A 243 10.07 18.73 -12.56
C ALA A 243 10.40 19.02 -11.09
N ARG A 244 9.97 20.17 -10.55
CA ARG A 244 10.37 20.66 -9.23
C ARG A 244 9.97 19.74 -8.07
N THR A 245 8.81 19.08 -8.15
CA THR A 245 8.31 18.15 -7.15
C THR A 245 8.38 16.69 -7.59
N SER A 246 8.76 16.45 -8.86
CA SER A 246 8.63 15.13 -9.49
C SER A 246 9.59 14.07 -8.94
N LEU A 247 10.74 14.48 -8.36
CA LEU A 247 11.69 13.54 -7.74
C LEU A 247 11.11 12.79 -6.53
N ALA A 248 10.08 13.34 -5.89
CA ALA A 248 9.47 12.70 -4.71
C ALA A 248 8.90 11.31 -5.01
N ALA A 249 8.23 11.15 -6.15
CA ALA A 249 7.60 9.88 -6.54
C ALA A 249 8.62 8.76 -6.74
N PRO A 250 9.62 8.88 -7.63
CA PRO A 250 10.59 7.81 -7.84
C PRO A 250 11.49 7.59 -6.61
N ILE A 251 11.78 8.62 -5.81
CA ILE A 251 12.52 8.43 -4.55
C ILE A 251 11.69 7.58 -3.58
N SER A 252 10.41 7.90 -3.35
CA SER A 252 9.56 7.11 -2.46
C SER A 252 9.34 5.67 -2.93
N ALA A 253 9.40 5.44 -4.23
CA ALA A 253 9.31 4.11 -4.85
C ALA A 253 10.66 3.37 -4.95
N ASN A 254 11.78 3.99 -4.55
CA ASN A 254 13.14 3.50 -4.78
C ASN A 254 13.42 3.19 -6.25
N ASP A 255 12.94 4.04 -7.14
CA ASP A 255 13.02 3.90 -8.60
C ASP A 255 14.19 4.70 -9.14
N THR A 256 15.33 4.04 -9.31
CA THR A 256 16.58 4.66 -9.78
C THR A 256 16.48 5.17 -11.22
N GLU A 257 15.77 4.45 -12.09
CA GLU A 257 15.63 4.86 -13.49
C GLU A 257 14.74 6.08 -13.64
N GLY A 258 13.64 6.16 -12.89
CA GLY A 258 12.79 7.35 -12.84
C GLY A 258 13.55 8.57 -12.34
N VAL A 259 14.37 8.45 -11.30
CA VAL A 259 15.27 9.50 -10.83
C VAL A 259 16.24 9.93 -11.94
N ARG A 260 16.89 8.97 -12.61
CA ARG A 260 17.85 9.24 -13.70
C ARG A 260 17.22 10.01 -14.86
N LEU A 261 16.03 9.62 -15.28
CA LEU A 261 15.29 10.30 -16.34
C LEU A 261 14.97 11.76 -15.99
N LEU A 262 14.49 12.00 -14.78
CA LEU A 262 14.17 13.37 -14.33
C LEU A 262 15.41 14.24 -14.19
N LEU A 263 16.50 13.71 -13.65
CA LEU A 263 17.77 14.43 -13.52
C LEU A 263 18.37 14.75 -14.90
N ALA A 264 18.34 13.80 -15.84
CA ALA A 264 18.77 14.02 -17.22
C ALA A 264 17.94 15.10 -17.94
N ALA A 265 16.67 15.21 -17.59
CA ALA A 265 15.78 16.24 -18.11
C ALA A 265 15.93 17.61 -17.40
N GLY A 266 16.81 17.71 -16.39
CA GLY A 266 17.15 18.95 -15.72
C GLY A 266 16.44 19.21 -14.40
N ALA A 267 15.85 18.20 -13.77
CA ALA A 267 15.36 18.31 -12.40
C ALA A 267 16.53 18.69 -11.46
N ASP A 268 16.32 19.66 -10.58
CA ASP A 268 17.37 20.12 -9.67
C ASP A 268 17.33 19.34 -8.34
N PRO A 269 18.30 18.45 -8.07
CA PRO A 269 18.33 17.64 -6.86
C PRO A 269 18.74 18.40 -5.59
N ARG A 270 19.06 19.70 -5.69
CA ARG A 270 19.33 20.56 -4.52
C ARG A 270 18.05 21.08 -3.88
N ARG A 271 16.91 20.87 -4.52
CA ARG A 271 15.62 21.30 -4.02
C ARG A 271 15.04 20.23 -3.05
N TYR A 272 14.14 20.71 -2.20
CA TYR A 272 13.42 19.85 -1.26
C TYR A 272 12.40 18.96 -1.98
N VAL A 273 12.15 17.79 -1.40
CA VAL A 273 11.12 16.84 -1.86
C VAL A 273 9.75 17.35 -1.42
N GLY A 274 8.97 17.89 -2.36
CA GLY A 274 7.66 18.49 -2.04
C GLY A 274 7.77 19.85 -1.33
N ASP A 275 6.61 20.39 -0.93
CA ASP A 275 6.54 21.72 -0.29
C ASP A 275 6.95 21.67 1.19
N ASP A 276 6.72 20.54 1.87
CA ASP A 276 7.02 20.32 3.30
C ASP A 276 8.11 19.27 3.54
N GLY A 277 8.74 18.74 2.48
CA GLY A 277 9.74 17.68 2.57
C GLY A 277 11.15 18.18 2.88
N GLY A 278 12.05 17.23 3.17
CA GLY A 278 13.47 17.50 3.41
C GLY A 278 14.32 17.49 2.14
N PRO A 279 15.64 17.69 2.27
CA PRO A 279 16.59 17.56 1.17
C PRO A 279 16.52 16.16 0.55
N VAL A 280 16.64 16.08 -0.79
CA VAL A 280 16.43 14.81 -1.52
C VAL A 280 17.28 13.65 -1.02
N VAL A 281 18.55 13.89 -0.65
CA VAL A 281 19.46 12.86 -0.12
C VAL A 281 18.99 12.37 1.26
N TYR A 282 18.56 13.30 2.12
CA TYR A 282 18.04 12.96 3.44
C TYR A 282 16.78 12.11 3.33
N GLU A 283 15.84 12.51 2.47
CA GLU A 283 14.60 11.76 2.22
C GLU A 283 14.86 10.39 1.58
N ALA A 284 15.77 10.30 0.60
CA ALA A 284 16.14 9.03 -0.01
C ALA A 284 16.68 8.02 1.02
N ILE A 285 17.54 8.46 1.93
CA ILE A 285 18.01 7.63 3.05
C ILE A 285 16.83 7.32 3.98
N GLY A 286 15.98 8.29 4.25
CA GLY A 286 14.77 8.18 5.05
C GLY A 286 13.82 7.10 4.54
N PHE A 287 13.60 7.01 3.25
CA PHE A 287 12.78 5.97 2.60
C PHE A 287 13.52 4.63 2.45
N GLY A 288 14.82 4.56 2.74
CA GLY A 288 15.60 3.33 2.60
C GLY A 288 15.99 3.02 1.16
N CYS A 289 16.16 4.04 0.34
CA CYS A 289 16.56 3.89 -1.06
C CYS A 289 17.91 3.20 -1.21
N SER A 290 18.15 2.63 -2.38
CA SER A 290 19.38 1.97 -2.76
C SER A 290 20.57 2.96 -2.81
N ALA A 291 21.78 2.43 -2.59
CA ALA A 291 22.99 3.23 -2.73
C ALA A 291 23.16 3.79 -4.17
N GLU A 292 22.69 3.04 -5.17
CA GLU A 292 22.71 3.48 -6.57
C GLU A 292 21.85 4.73 -6.79
N LEU A 293 20.62 4.75 -6.23
CA LEU A 293 19.73 5.91 -6.33
C LEU A 293 20.34 7.13 -5.64
N VAL A 294 20.89 6.96 -4.44
CA VAL A 294 21.54 8.06 -3.71
C VAL A 294 22.78 8.56 -4.47
N GLU A 295 23.56 7.67 -5.08
CA GLU A 295 24.71 8.03 -5.90
C GLU A 295 24.30 8.85 -7.13
N GLU A 296 23.20 8.51 -7.80
CA GLU A 296 22.67 9.31 -8.92
C GLU A 296 22.30 10.73 -8.47
N LEU A 297 21.64 10.88 -7.33
CA LEU A 297 21.32 12.22 -6.78
C LEU A 297 22.59 13.04 -6.51
N LEU A 298 23.57 12.43 -5.85
CA LEU A 298 24.85 13.08 -5.51
C LEU A 298 25.69 13.42 -6.76
N ALA A 299 25.73 12.53 -7.74
CA ALA A 299 26.44 12.76 -9.01
C ALA A 299 25.87 13.93 -9.80
N HIS A 300 24.57 14.21 -9.64
CA HIS A 300 23.90 15.36 -10.27
C HIS A 300 23.86 16.61 -9.38
N GLY A 301 24.63 16.62 -8.27
CA GLY A 301 24.86 17.82 -7.47
C GLY A 301 23.91 18.00 -6.29
N ALA A 302 23.23 16.95 -5.83
CA ALA A 302 22.55 16.98 -4.54
C ALA A 302 23.54 17.23 -3.40
N GLU A 303 23.14 17.99 -2.40
CA GLU A 303 23.98 18.33 -1.27
C GLU A 303 24.11 17.15 -0.30
N PRO A 304 25.33 16.62 -0.05
CA PRO A 304 25.53 15.46 0.82
C PRO A 304 25.36 15.76 2.30
N ASP A 305 25.40 17.06 2.70
CA ASP A 305 25.33 17.52 4.09
C ASP A 305 24.04 18.28 4.42
N ALA A 306 23.14 18.46 3.45
CA ALA A 306 21.90 19.21 3.70
C ALA A 306 21.08 18.53 4.84
N PRO A 307 20.91 19.21 6.01
CA PRO A 307 20.30 18.59 7.16
C PRO A 307 18.79 18.40 6.96
N GLY A 308 18.27 17.31 7.48
CA GLY A 308 16.84 17.05 7.51
C GLY A 308 16.06 17.96 8.45
N PRO A 309 14.73 17.81 8.52
CA PRO A 309 13.87 18.61 9.39
C PRO A 309 14.22 18.50 10.88
N ASP A 310 14.86 17.40 11.27
CA ASP A 310 15.32 17.14 12.66
C ASP A 310 16.75 17.67 12.93
N GLY A 311 17.36 18.36 11.95
CA GLY A 311 18.69 18.94 12.05
C GLY A 311 19.84 17.94 11.94
N ARG A 312 19.58 16.65 11.65
CA ARG A 312 20.61 15.65 11.43
C ARG A 312 21.12 15.67 9.98
N SER A 313 22.43 15.42 9.80
CA SER A 313 22.99 15.25 8.47
C SER A 313 22.54 13.92 7.85
N PRO A 314 22.54 13.79 6.50
CA PRO A 314 22.35 12.54 5.81
C PRO A 314 23.32 11.44 6.27
N TYR A 315 24.57 11.82 6.59
CA TYR A 315 25.60 10.90 7.09
C TYR A 315 25.19 10.26 8.43
N ARG A 316 24.75 11.07 9.39
CA ARG A 316 24.27 10.57 10.69
C ARG A 316 23.00 9.74 10.53
N LEU A 317 22.08 10.16 9.66
CA LEU A 317 20.87 9.38 9.39
C LEU A 317 21.20 7.99 8.82
N ALA A 318 22.17 7.90 7.90
CA ALA A 318 22.62 6.61 7.35
C ALA A 318 23.22 5.70 8.45
N LEU A 319 24.01 6.26 9.37
CA LEU A 319 24.53 5.54 10.53
C LEU A 319 23.41 5.09 11.48
N ASP A 320 22.47 5.96 11.81
CA ASP A 320 21.29 5.65 12.64
C ASP A 320 20.42 4.52 12.07
N ARG A 321 20.52 4.27 10.76
CA ARG A 321 19.85 3.17 10.08
C ARG A 321 20.72 1.93 9.88
N GLY A 322 22.00 1.99 10.29
CA GLY A 322 22.98 0.94 10.06
C GLY A 322 23.39 0.79 8.59
N GLN A 323 23.20 1.81 7.77
CA GLN A 323 23.48 1.82 6.33
C GLN A 323 24.90 2.34 6.07
N THR A 324 25.92 1.58 6.50
CA THR A 324 27.32 1.99 6.41
C THR A 324 27.81 2.21 4.99
N ASP A 325 27.28 1.48 4.01
CA ASP A 325 27.63 1.67 2.60
C ASP A 325 27.18 3.05 2.09
N LEU A 326 25.98 3.49 2.50
CA LEU A 326 25.50 4.83 2.23
C LEU A 326 26.32 5.91 2.97
N ALA A 327 26.65 5.67 4.24
CA ALA A 327 27.52 6.56 4.99
C ALA A 327 28.90 6.72 4.30
N ALA A 328 29.49 5.61 3.84
CA ALA A 328 30.76 5.65 3.09
C ALA A 328 30.61 6.36 1.73
N LEU A 329 29.48 6.16 1.04
CA LEU A 329 29.17 6.86 -0.21
C LEU A 329 29.10 8.37 0.02
N LEU A 330 28.35 8.83 1.02
CA LEU A 330 28.24 10.24 1.38
C LEU A 330 29.60 10.87 1.66
N ARG A 331 30.48 10.17 2.40
CA ARG A 331 31.86 10.62 2.66
C ARG A 331 32.67 10.79 1.35
N ARG A 332 32.52 9.88 0.39
CA ARG A 332 33.16 10.01 -0.94
C ARG A 332 32.73 11.26 -1.68
N TYR A 333 31.48 11.69 -1.50
CA TYR A 333 30.92 12.91 -2.07
C TYR A 333 31.10 14.17 -1.22
N GLY A 334 31.93 14.07 -0.15
CA GLY A 334 32.38 15.21 0.64
C GLY A 334 31.54 15.53 1.86
N ALA A 335 30.63 14.63 2.27
CA ALA A 335 29.89 14.81 3.52
C ALA A 335 30.83 14.97 4.72
N ALA A 336 30.49 15.83 5.65
CA ALA A 336 31.22 16.02 6.90
C ALA A 336 31.12 14.75 7.78
N ASP A 337 32.18 14.48 8.54
CA ASP A 337 32.19 13.43 9.57
C ASP A 337 31.72 14.07 10.87
N ASP A 338 30.42 14.22 11.01
CA ASP A 338 29.77 14.82 12.17
C ASP A 338 29.18 13.79 13.16
N ALA A 339 29.48 12.48 12.92
CA ALA A 339 29.03 11.42 13.79
C ALA A 339 29.73 11.47 15.16
N THR A 340 28.96 11.27 16.21
CA THR A 340 29.48 11.10 17.55
C THR A 340 29.81 9.61 17.84
N ASP A 341 30.59 9.34 18.87
CA ASP A 341 30.85 7.96 19.32
C ASP A 341 29.55 7.21 19.64
N VAL A 342 28.50 7.93 20.07
CA VAL A 342 27.16 7.39 20.33
C VAL A 342 26.49 6.95 19.02
N ASP A 343 26.56 7.76 17.96
CA ASP A 343 26.01 7.42 16.65
C ASP A 343 26.71 6.18 16.07
N LEU A 344 28.03 6.10 16.23
CA LEU A 344 28.82 4.93 15.82
C LEU A 344 28.45 3.67 16.59
N LEU A 345 28.24 3.77 17.93
CA LEU A 345 27.81 2.64 18.75
C LEU A 345 26.43 2.14 18.33
N LEU A 346 25.46 3.05 18.12
CA LEU A 346 24.12 2.70 17.67
C LEU A 346 24.16 2.02 16.30
N SER A 347 24.96 2.55 15.39
CA SER A 347 25.15 1.94 14.06
C SER A 347 25.72 0.52 14.15
N ALA A 348 26.73 0.30 15.00
CA ALA A 348 27.31 -1.03 15.23
C ALA A 348 26.27 -2.00 15.82
N CYS A 349 25.45 -1.55 16.79
CA CYS A 349 24.36 -2.34 17.36
C CYS A 349 23.33 -2.74 16.28
N LEU A 350 22.89 -1.78 15.44
CA LEU A 350 21.91 -2.04 14.39
C LEU A 350 22.41 -3.04 13.33
N ARG A 351 23.71 -3.09 13.09
CA ARG A 351 24.34 -4.07 12.19
C ARG A 351 24.60 -5.42 12.86
N ALA A 352 24.36 -5.52 14.16
CA ALA A 352 24.78 -6.66 14.99
C ALA A 352 26.29 -6.93 14.92
N ASP A 353 27.10 -5.88 14.78
CA ASP A 353 28.55 -5.97 14.72
C ASP A 353 29.14 -5.99 16.13
N GLN A 354 29.17 -7.18 16.73
CA GLN A 354 29.67 -7.37 18.10
C GLN A 354 31.14 -6.94 18.27
N ALA A 355 31.96 -7.10 17.21
CA ALA A 355 33.36 -6.72 17.28
C ALA A 355 33.53 -5.20 17.36
N ASP A 356 32.77 -4.47 16.56
CA ASP A 356 32.82 -3.00 16.55
C ASP A 356 32.23 -2.41 17.83
N VAL A 357 31.12 -2.98 18.33
CA VAL A 357 30.52 -2.61 19.62
C VAL A 357 31.56 -2.80 20.75
N GLN A 358 32.21 -3.98 20.83
CA GLN A 358 33.22 -4.25 21.84
C GLN A 358 34.43 -3.32 21.75
N ARG A 359 34.84 -2.98 20.51
CA ARG A 359 35.92 -2.01 20.28
C ARG A 359 35.55 -0.62 20.79
N LEU A 360 34.36 -0.13 20.47
CA LEU A 360 33.86 1.20 20.86
C LEU A 360 33.70 1.32 22.38
N VAL A 361 33.10 0.33 23.03
CA VAL A 361 32.90 0.32 24.49
C VAL A 361 34.26 0.20 25.23
N THR A 362 35.22 -0.49 24.64
CA THR A 362 36.59 -0.60 25.22
C THR A 362 37.35 0.72 25.10
N LEU A 363 37.25 1.40 23.95
CA LEU A 363 37.90 2.69 23.72
C LEU A 363 37.27 3.81 24.55
N HIS A 364 35.97 3.75 24.75
CA HIS A 364 35.20 4.76 25.47
C HIS A 364 34.38 4.11 26.60
N PRO A 365 34.99 3.82 27.75
CA PRO A 365 34.27 3.24 28.89
C PRO A 365 33.08 4.14 29.31
N GLY A 366 31.93 3.53 29.54
CA GLY A 366 30.68 4.24 29.85
C GLY A 366 29.97 4.87 28.62
N LEU A 367 30.39 4.51 27.40
CA LEU A 367 29.75 5.02 26.19
C LEU A 367 28.26 4.63 26.10
N ALA A 368 27.93 3.41 26.51
CA ALA A 368 26.53 2.93 26.53
C ALA A 368 25.67 3.72 27.51
N ASP A 369 26.25 4.18 28.64
CA ASP A 369 25.55 4.98 29.65
C ASP A 369 25.25 6.43 29.18
N ARG A 370 25.87 6.86 28.08
CA ARG A 370 25.65 8.18 27.46
C ARG A 370 24.43 8.18 26.55
N LEU A 371 23.87 7.02 26.20
CA LEU A 371 22.66 6.90 25.41
C LEU A 371 21.47 7.38 26.22
N THR A 372 20.68 8.25 25.61
CA THR A 372 19.39 8.64 26.17
C THR A 372 18.37 7.51 26.05
N GLU A 373 17.37 7.46 26.93
CA GLU A 373 16.26 6.50 26.81
C GLU A 373 15.57 6.56 25.44
N ALA A 374 15.42 7.76 24.88
CA ALA A 374 14.84 7.96 23.55
C ALA A 374 15.69 7.32 22.43
N GLN A 375 17.03 7.43 22.51
CA GLN A 375 17.95 6.80 21.56
C GLN A 375 17.91 5.28 21.67
N GLN A 376 17.91 4.75 22.90
CA GLN A 376 17.79 3.31 23.15
C GLN A 376 16.45 2.77 22.63
N ALA A 377 15.33 3.45 22.93
CA ALA A 377 14.01 3.08 22.46
C ALA A 377 13.90 3.10 20.92
N ALA A 378 14.44 4.14 20.29
CA ALA A 378 14.45 4.25 18.83
C ALA A 378 15.24 3.11 18.18
N ALA A 379 16.47 2.82 18.67
CA ALA A 379 17.33 1.82 18.08
C ALA A 379 16.78 0.39 18.24
N ILE A 380 16.35 0.00 19.45
CA ILE A 380 15.82 -1.34 19.70
C ILE A 380 14.48 -1.56 18.96
N THR A 381 13.61 -0.54 18.89
CA THR A 381 12.35 -0.61 18.15
C THR A 381 12.61 -0.76 16.64
N GLN A 382 13.57 0.00 16.09
CA GLN A 382 13.96 -0.10 14.68
C GLN A 382 14.54 -1.48 14.34
N ALA A 383 15.41 -2.03 15.19
CA ALA A 383 15.96 -3.37 15.00
C ALA A 383 14.86 -4.45 15.06
N ALA A 384 13.88 -4.26 15.95
CA ALA A 384 12.73 -5.14 16.10
C ALA A 384 11.79 -5.11 14.89
N GLU A 385 11.48 -3.91 14.37
CA GLU A 385 10.69 -3.72 13.16
C GLU A 385 11.36 -4.36 11.93
N ALA A 386 12.68 -4.23 11.84
CA ALA A 386 13.46 -4.86 10.76
C ALA A 386 13.67 -6.39 10.93
N GLY A 387 13.15 -7.01 12.00
CA GLY A 387 13.30 -8.43 12.29
C GLY A 387 14.73 -8.87 12.63
N ARG A 388 15.60 -7.94 13.05
CA ARG A 388 17.02 -8.17 13.31
C ARG A 388 17.26 -8.71 14.73
N ALA A 389 16.94 -9.96 14.97
CA ALA A 389 17.07 -10.58 16.32
C ALA A 389 18.47 -10.46 16.92
N ALA A 390 19.54 -10.63 16.11
CA ALA A 390 20.92 -10.48 16.59
C ALA A 390 21.23 -9.05 17.07
N ALA A 391 20.69 -8.02 16.39
CA ALA A 391 20.86 -6.64 16.81
C ALA A 391 20.10 -6.35 18.11
N VAL A 392 18.86 -6.84 18.22
CA VAL A 392 18.05 -6.72 19.44
C VAL A 392 18.76 -7.40 20.62
N GLY A 393 19.25 -8.64 20.44
CA GLY A 393 20.00 -9.37 21.46
C GLY A 393 21.23 -8.60 21.94
N LEU A 394 22.02 -8.07 20.99
CA LEU A 394 23.22 -7.29 21.31
C LEU A 394 22.89 -6.00 22.09
N MET A 395 21.79 -5.33 21.78
CA MET A 395 21.32 -4.15 22.52
C MET A 395 20.87 -4.50 23.94
N LEU A 396 20.16 -5.63 24.10
CA LEU A 396 19.76 -6.13 25.42
C LEU A 396 20.99 -6.53 26.29
N ASP A 397 21.99 -7.16 25.67
CA ASP A 397 23.27 -7.48 26.34
C ASP A 397 24.04 -6.23 26.79
N LEU A 398 23.89 -5.11 26.08
CA LEU A 398 24.41 -3.79 26.45
C LEU A 398 23.60 -3.08 27.54
N GLY A 399 22.47 -3.66 27.98
CA GLY A 399 21.64 -3.12 29.03
C GLY A 399 20.53 -2.16 28.52
N PHE A 400 20.19 -2.20 27.23
CA PHE A 400 19.02 -1.44 26.75
C PHE A 400 17.76 -1.98 27.43
N PRO A 401 16.88 -1.10 27.96
CA PRO A 401 15.63 -1.55 28.57
C PRO A 401 14.76 -2.28 27.54
N VAL A 402 14.33 -3.50 27.86
CA VAL A 402 13.48 -4.30 26.97
C VAL A 402 12.15 -3.62 26.67
N ASP A 403 11.64 -2.82 27.62
CA ASP A 403 10.40 -2.06 27.52
C ASP A 403 10.63 -0.57 27.23
N ALA A 404 11.78 -0.22 26.64
CA ALA A 404 12.06 1.14 26.21
C ALA A 404 10.94 1.67 25.30
N ARG A 405 10.42 2.87 25.62
CA ARG A 405 9.26 3.45 24.94
C ARG A 405 9.64 4.62 24.05
N ARG A 406 9.14 4.60 22.83
CA ARG A 406 9.18 5.77 21.94
C ARG A 406 8.19 6.85 22.43
N GLU A 407 8.26 8.04 21.85
CA GLU A 407 7.36 9.15 22.16
C GLU A 407 5.87 8.81 21.98
N ASP A 408 5.54 7.98 21.00
CA ASP A 408 4.20 7.47 20.73
C ASP A 408 3.79 6.26 21.61
N GLY A 409 4.63 5.91 22.58
CA GLY A 409 4.41 4.81 23.52
C GLY A 409 4.73 3.43 22.98
N ARG A 410 5.13 3.29 21.71
CA ARG A 410 5.52 2.01 21.12
C ARG A 410 6.78 1.45 21.77
N THR A 411 6.81 0.13 21.93
CA THR A 411 7.96 -0.65 22.40
C THR A 411 8.45 -1.59 21.30
N ALA A 412 9.62 -2.21 21.50
CA ALA A 412 10.15 -3.20 20.58
C ALA A 412 9.17 -4.37 20.30
N PRO A 413 8.41 -4.92 21.30
CA PRO A 413 7.37 -5.90 21.03
C PRO A 413 6.28 -5.43 20.04
N HIS A 414 5.83 -4.18 20.10
CA HIS A 414 4.85 -3.65 19.13
C HIS A 414 5.40 -3.68 17.71
N ALA A 415 6.63 -3.19 17.53
CA ALA A 415 7.28 -3.11 16.22
C ALA A 415 7.54 -4.51 15.62
N ALA A 416 8.08 -5.44 16.41
CA ALA A 416 8.30 -6.82 16.00
C ALA A 416 7.00 -7.54 15.64
N ALA A 417 5.94 -7.30 16.40
CA ALA A 417 4.63 -7.88 16.21
C ALA A 417 3.97 -7.38 14.92
N TYR A 418 4.01 -6.07 14.65
CA TYR A 418 3.51 -5.50 13.40
C TYR A 418 4.25 -6.01 12.16
N ALA A 419 5.57 -6.16 12.27
CA ALA A 419 6.40 -6.71 11.19
C ALA A 419 6.27 -8.24 11.02
N GLY A 420 5.58 -8.94 11.91
CA GLY A 420 5.45 -10.39 11.86
C GLY A 420 6.75 -11.13 12.20
N SER A 421 7.61 -10.55 13.04
CA SER A 421 8.94 -11.07 13.36
C SER A 421 8.90 -12.00 14.59
N ALA A 422 8.47 -13.25 14.39
CA ALA A 422 8.26 -14.21 15.48
C ALA A 422 9.49 -14.46 16.33
N ASN A 423 10.67 -14.55 15.71
CA ASN A 423 11.95 -14.76 16.41
C ASN A 423 12.32 -13.57 17.32
N VAL A 424 12.03 -12.34 16.89
CA VAL A 424 12.27 -11.14 17.71
C VAL A 424 11.28 -11.06 18.86
N VAL A 425 9.99 -11.34 18.59
CA VAL A 425 8.96 -11.40 19.65
C VAL A 425 9.33 -12.42 20.71
N THR A 426 9.74 -13.63 20.32
CA THR A 426 10.19 -14.67 21.27
C THR A 426 11.38 -14.19 22.08
N LEU A 427 12.40 -13.61 21.44
CA LEU A 427 13.58 -13.06 22.11
C LEU A 427 13.22 -12.01 23.17
N LEU A 428 12.31 -11.08 22.82
CA LEU A 428 11.87 -10.03 23.75
C LEU A 428 11.08 -10.60 24.93
N ILE A 429 10.21 -11.58 24.68
CA ILE A 429 9.47 -12.32 25.73
C ILE A 429 10.45 -13.02 26.70
N ASP A 430 11.48 -13.71 26.18
CA ASP A 430 12.50 -14.39 26.97
C ASP A 430 13.30 -13.43 27.86
N HIS A 431 13.39 -12.16 27.45
CA HIS A 431 14.02 -11.08 28.24
C HIS A 431 13.03 -10.31 29.13
N GLY A 432 11.79 -10.80 29.26
CA GLY A 432 10.79 -10.27 30.18
C GLY A 432 10.05 -9.04 29.71
N ALA A 433 9.91 -8.86 28.40
CA ALA A 433 9.14 -7.74 27.81
C ALA A 433 7.67 -7.75 28.27
N ASP A 434 7.12 -6.57 28.53
CA ASP A 434 5.71 -6.37 28.82
C ASP A 434 4.86 -6.50 27.54
N ILE A 435 4.30 -7.69 27.33
CA ILE A 435 3.46 -8.00 26.18
C ILE A 435 2.05 -7.38 26.24
N GLU A 436 1.69 -6.78 27.39
CA GLU A 436 0.43 -6.05 27.58
C GLU A 436 0.65 -4.52 27.52
N ALA A 437 1.87 -4.07 27.27
CA ALA A 437 2.17 -2.66 27.06
C ALA A 437 1.25 -2.07 26.00
N ARG A 438 0.75 -0.84 26.23
CA ARG A 438 -0.10 -0.14 25.27
C ARG A 438 0.60 1.08 24.70
N ASP A 439 0.46 1.27 23.37
CA ASP A 439 0.91 2.49 22.72
C ASP A 439 -0.03 3.67 23.03
N LEU A 440 0.47 4.91 22.85
CA LEU A 440 -0.29 6.12 23.17
C LEU A 440 -1.18 6.61 22.01
N THR A 441 -1.00 6.07 20.81
CA THR A 441 -1.71 6.53 19.61
C THR A 441 -3.05 5.81 19.46
N TRP A 442 -3.05 4.48 19.65
CA TRP A 442 -4.23 3.63 19.42
C TRP A 442 -4.65 2.83 20.64
N ASP A 443 -3.97 2.99 21.79
CA ASP A 443 -4.18 2.20 23.01
C ASP A 443 -4.14 0.68 22.73
N SER A 444 -3.24 0.26 21.84
CA SER A 444 -3.13 -1.10 21.32
C SER A 444 -1.94 -1.85 21.90
N THR A 445 -2.10 -3.16 22.12
CA THR A 445 -1.05 -4.06 22.58
C THR A 445 -0.22 -4.62 21.42
N PRO A 446 0.96 -5.25 21.66
CA PRO A 446 1.68 -5.98 20.62
C PRO A 446 0.84 -7.01 19.88
N LEU A 447 -0.10 -7.69 20.55
CA LEU A 447 -1.00 -8.65 19.89
C LEU A 447 -1.98 -7.95 18.95
N ASP A 448 -2.51 -6.77 19.29
CA ASP A 448 -3.33 -5.94 18.43
C ASP A 448 -2.53 -5.53 17.17
N TRP A 449 -1.28 -5.12 17.36
CA TRP A 449 -0.38 -4.74 16.26
C TRP A 449 -0.06 -5.90 15.32
N ALA A 450 0.16 -7.12 15.85
CA ALA A 450 0.34 -8.32 15.02
C ALA A 450 -0.91 -8.64 14.19
N ALA A 451 -2.10 -8.48 14.78
CA ALA A 451 -3.36 -8.70 14.08
C ALA A 451 -3.52 -7.72 12.91
N VAL A 452 -3.32 -6.43 13.17
CA VAL A 452 -3.40 -5.35 12.15
C VAL A 452 -2.34 -5.54 11.06
N GLY A 453 -1.07 -5.74 11.42
CA GLY A 453 0.03 -5.93 10.47
C GLY A 453 -0.22 -7.09 9.50
N SER A 454 -0.81 -8.17 9.99
CA SER A 454 -1.15 -9.35 9.16
C SER A 454 -2.23 -9.05 8.10
N GLY A 455 -3.10 -8.07 8.34
CA GLY A 455 -4.17 -7.67 7.42
C GLY A 455 -3.75 -6.58 6.44
N GLU A 456 -2.93 -5.63 6.90
CA GLU A 456 -2.51 -4.47 6.09
C GLU A 456 -1.34 -4.78 5.16
N GLN A 457 -0.47 -5.76 5.51
CA GLN A 457 0.76 -6.06 4.78
C GLN A 457 0.80 -7.47 4.12
N PRO A 458 -0.29 -8.00 3.58
CA PRO A 458 -0.25 -9.31 2.95
C PRO A 458 0.62 -9.27 1.69
N GLY A 459 1.88 -9.70 1.80
CA GLY A 459 2.82 -9.77 0.67
C GLY A 459 3.88 -8.68 0.61
N SER A 460 3.81 -7.61 1.39
CA SER A 460 4.83 -6.55 1.44
C SER A 460 6.09 -7.00 2.19
N ASN A 461 5.98 -7.92 3.13
CA ASN A 461 7.11 -8.53 3.83
C ASN A 461 7.12 -10.06 3.62
N PRO A 462 7.90 -10.59 2.65
CA PRO A 462 7.96 -12.03 2.38
C PRO A 462 8.58 -12.84 3.53
N ARG A 463 9.18 -12.19 4.53
CA ARG A 463 9.77 -12.82 5.72
C ARG A 463 8.85 -12.80 6.93
N ALA A 464 7.69 -12.16 6.83
CA ALA A 464 6.77 -12.04 7.95
C ALA A 464 6.07 -13.37 8.27
N GLU A 465 6.08 -13.75 9.53
CA GLU A 465 5.49 -14.98 10.08
C GLU A 465 4.41 -14.63 11.10
N TRP A 466 3.40 -13.82 10.70
CA TRP A 466 2.35 -13.38 11.64
C TRP A 466 1.64 -14.50 12.38
N PRO A 467 1.31 -15.67 11.78
CA PRO A 467 0.74 -16.77 12.57
C PRO A 467 1.66 -17.29 13.67
N ALA A 468 2.98 -17.32 13.44
CA ALA A 468 3.96 -17.71 14.46
C ALA A 468 4.12 -16.62 15.52
N THR A 469 4.17 -15.35 15.10
CA THR A 469 4.24 -14.17 15.97
C THR A 469 3.05 -14.10 16.93
N VAL A 470 1.83 -14.23 16.41
CA VAL A 470 0.60 -14.25 17.21
C VAL A 470 0.57 -15.45 18.16
N ARG A 471 1.05 -16.61 17.71
CA ARG A 471 1.15 -17.80 18.57
C ARG A 471 2.10 -17.55 19.74
N ALA A 472 3.28 -17.02 19.50
CA ALA A 472 4.26 -16.71 20.55
C ALA A 472 3.69 -15.77 21.61
N LEU A 473 2.96 -14.72 21.19
CA LEU A 473 2.32 -13.78 22.12
C LEU A 473 1.21 -14.47 22.93
N LEU A 474 0.37 -15.29 22.29
CA LEU A 474 -0.70 -16.02 22.98
C LEU A 474 -0.19 -17.07 23.95
N GLU A 475 0.88 -17.80 23.59
CA GLU A 475 1.53 -18.77 24.46
C GLU A 475 2.20 -18.11 25.67
N ALA A 476 2.69 -16.89 25.52
CA ALA A 476 3.19 -16.04 26.60
C ALA A 476 2.07 -15.43 27.46
N GLY A 477 0.81 -15.62 27.11
CA GLY A 477 -0.35 -15.16 27.88
C GLY A 477 -0.95 -13.82 27.47
N ALA A 478 -0.64 -13.31 26.28
CA ALA A 478 -1.19 -12.07 25.79
C ALA A 478 -2.73 -12.07 25.78
N SER A 479 -3.31 -10.98 26.26
CA SER A 479 -4.77 -10.81 26.34
C SER A 479 -5.36 -10.57 24.96
N THR A 480 -6.40 -11.31 24.62
CA THR A 480 -7.18 -11.11 23.39
C THR A 480 -8.29 -10.08 23.53
N ARG A 481 -8.34 -9.38 24.67
CA ARG A 481 -9.39 -8.38 24.96
C ARG A 481 -9.21 -7.16 24.04
N GLY A 482 -10.26 -6.82 23.30
CA GLY A 482 -10.25 -5.66 22.38
C GLY A 482 -10.05 -6.03 20.92
N ILE A 483 -9.55 -7.23 20.63
CA ILE A 483 -9.40 -7.69 19.23
C ILE A 483 -10.76 -8.04 18.66
N SER A 484 -11.10 -7.44 17.53
CA SER A 484 -12.33 -7.71 16.78
C SER A 484 -12.02 -8.55 15.54
N LEU A 485 -12.87 -9.54 15.28
CA LEU A 485 -12.88 -10.29 14.02
C LEU A 485 -14.14 -9.95 13.21
N SER A 486 -14.70 -8.75 13.41
CA SER A 486 -15.83 -8.27 12.60
C SER A 486 -15.36 -8.01 11.17
N PRO A 487 -16.11 -8.49 10.15
CA PRO A 487 -15.81 -8.19 8.75
C PRO A 487 -15.86 -6.69 8.39
N ASP A 488 -16.51 -5.90 9.23
CA ASP A 488 -16.66 -4.45 9.06
C ASP A 488 -15.53 -3.67 9.78
N ASP A 489 -14.64 -4.36 10.47
CA ASP A 489 -13.51 -3.75 11.15
C ASP A 489 -12.40 -3.45 10.12
N PRO A 490 -11.99 -2.17 9.96
CA PRO A 490 -10.90 -1.82 9.05
C PRO A 490 -9.55 -2.45 9.46
N LYS A 491 -9.43 -2.92 10.71
CA LYS A 491 -8.24 -3.57 11.27
C LYS A 491 -8.33 -5.10 11.23
N LEU A 492 -9.07 -5.66 10.28
CA LEU A 492 -9.26 -7.10 10.19
C LEU A 492 -7.93 -7.83 9.93
N PRO A 493 -7.52 -8.80 10.77
CA PRO A 493 -6.32 -9.60 10.56
C PRO A 493 -6.44 -10.51 9.33
N SER A 494 -5.31 -11.02 8.85
CA SER A 494 -5.29 -12.04 7.80
C SER A 494 -6.11 -13.28 8.19
N ALA A 495 -6.57 -14.05 7.19
CA ALA A 495 -7.42 -15.19 7.43
C ALA A 495 -6.79 -16.24 8.38
N ASP A 496 -5.47 -16.47 8.25
CA ASP A 496 -4.75 -17.44 9.08
C ASP A 496 -4.59 -16.96 10.52
N VAL A 497 -4.32 -15.67 10.71
CA VAL A 497 -4.26 -15.04 12.04
C VAL A 497 -5.65 -14.99 12.67
N ALA A 498 -6.69 -14.68 11.91
CA ALA A 498 -8.07 -14.70 12.41
C ALA A 498 -8.49 -16.07 12.92
N VAL A 499 -8.12 -17.15 12.22
CA VAL A 499 -8.36 -18.53 12.67
C VAL A 499 -7.63 -18.84 13.99
N LEU A 500 -6.39 -18.34 14.14
CA LEU A 500 -5.61 -18.55 15.35
C LEU A 500 -6.23 -17.82 16.55
N LEU A 501 -6.52 -16.52 16.40
CA LEU A 501 -7.16 -15.69 17.42
C LEU A 501 -8.52 -16.27 17.83
N TRP A 502 -9.28 -16.72 16.86
CA TRP A 502 -10.56 -17.36 17.11
C TRP A 502 -10.44 -18.64 17.96
N ARG A 503 -9.42 -19.48 17.73
CA ARG A 503 -9.13 -20.67 18.56
C ARG A 503 -8.81 -20.29 20.02
N HIS A 504 -8.30 -19.10 20.26
CA HIS A 504 -7.97 -18.58 21.59
C HIS A 504 -9.06 -17.70 22.21
N GLY A 505 -10.27 -17.73 21.64
CA GLY A 505 -11.45 -17.14 22.29
C GLY A 505 -11.86 -15.77 21.77
N VAL A 506 -11.20 -15.21 20.75
CA VAL A 506 -11.67 -14.00 20.09
C VAL A 506 -12.92 -14.33 19.28
N GLY A 507 -14.09 -13.91 19.76
CA GLY A 507 -15.34 -14.02 19.01
C GLY A 507 -15.50 -12.83 18.05
N PRO A 508 -16.35 -12.96 17.01
CA PRO A 508 -16.81 -11.78 16.28
C PRO A 508 -17.55 -10.89 17.28
N ALA A 509 -17.36 -9.57 17.14
CA ALA A 509 -18.10 -8.59 17.93
C ALA A 509 -19.60 -8.88 17.84
N THR A 510 -20.27 -8.91 18.98
CA THR A 510 -21.73 -9.18 19.12
C THR A 510 -22.56 -8.04 18.53
#